data_32da72660bfe4a3801bc154adfcbdd0c
#
_entry.id   32da72660bfe4a3801bc154adfcbdd0c
#
_cell.length_a   1.000
_cell.length_b   1.000
_cell.length_c   1.000
_cell.angle_alpha   90.00
_cell.angle_beta   90.00
_cell.angle_gamma   90.00
#
_symmetry.space_group_name_H-M   'P 1'
#
loop_
_entity.id
_entity.type
_entity.pdbx_description
1 polymer ?
#
loop_
_entity_poly.entity_id
_entity_poly.type
_entity_poly.pdbx_seq_one_letter_code
_entity_poly.pdbx_strand_id
1 'polypeptide(L)'
;MITEKAIMDFTLKTYRSLLSALEQSGYAFRTFEEFLSVPAGGKVVVLRHDIDKRPENALRMAQMEHASGIKASYYIRVVKGTWNEEIIERIVALGHEVSYHYEDLTITKGNYEKAFEHFKVHLAEIRRFYPAKTVCMHGSPLSRWDNRKLWEKYNYREAGIIGEPYFDVDYTKVLYITDTGRAWNK
;
A
#
# COMPACT_ATOMS: atom_id res chain seq x y z
N MET A 1 30.46 3.89 -31.23
CA MET A 1 29.81 4.32 -29.97
C MET A 1 28.57 3.46 -29.80
N ILE A 2 28.63 2.52 -28.88
CA ILE A 2 27.45 1.70 -28.52
C ILE A 2 26.62 2.60 -27.61
N THR A 3 25.48 3.07 -28.11
CA THR A 3 24.50 3.80 -27.31
C THR A 3 24.00 2.82 -26.24
N GLU A 4 24.35 3.04 -24.97
CA GLU A 4 23.73 2.35 -23.84
C GLU A 4 22.22 2.56 -23.97
N LYS A 5 21.54 1.47 -24.29
CA LYS A 5 20.08 1.44 -24.28
C LYS A 5 19.67 1.68 -22.84
N ALA A 6 19.04 2.82 -22.55
CA ALA A 6 18.56 3.14 -21.22
C ALA A 6 17.78 1.92 -20.66
N ILE A 7 18.33 1.31 -19.64
CA ILE A 7 17.68 0.16 -18.98
C ILE A 7 16.41 0.71 -18.32
N MET A 8 15.26 0.25 -18.77
CA MET A 8 13.99 0.59 -18.13
C MET A 8 13.85 -0.25 -16.85
N ASP A 9 14.15 0.36 -15.70
CA ASP A 9 14.15 -0.34 -14.40
C ASP A 9 12.74 -0.72 -13.90
N PHE A 10 11.75 0.13 -14.16
CA PHE A 10 10.39 -0.05 -13.64
C PHE A 10 9.52 -0.85 -14.62
N THR A 11 9.85 -2.12 -14.80
CA THR A 11 9.10 -3.06 -15.63
C THR A 11 8.69 -4.29 -14.83
N LEU A 12 7.63 -4.97 -15.24
CA LEU A 12 7.23 -6.25 -14.62
C LEU A 12 8.35 -7.31 -14.67
N LYS A 13 9.21 -7.26 -15.69
CA LYS A 13 10.37 -8.15 -15.80
C LYS A 13 11.38 -7.86 -14.69
N THR A 14 11.74 -6.60 -14.49
CA THR A 14 12.66 -6.17 -13.43
C THR A 14 12.07 -6.46 -12.05
N TYR A 15 10.77 -6.20 -11.88
CA TYR A 15 10.06 -6.51 -10.65
C TYR A 15 10.13 -8.01 -10.31
N ARG A 16 9.87 -8.89 -11.26
CA ARG A 16 10.02 -10.34 -11.08
C ARG A 16 11.44 -10.72 -10.64
N SER A 17 12.45 -10.11 -11.25
CA SER A 17 13.85 -10.35 -10.87
C SER A 17 14.12 -9.91 -9.42
N LEU A 18 13.54 -8.79 -8.99
CA LEU A 18 13.63 -8.33 -7.59
C LEU A 18 12.99 -9.33 -6.63
N LEU A 19 11.77 -9.80 -6.91
CA LEU A 19 11.10 -10.80 -6.09
C LEU A 19 11.93 -12.08 -5.95
N SER A 20 12.43 -12.60 -7.07
CA SER A 20 13.31 -13.80 -7.07
C SER A 20 14.60 -13.58 -6.28
N ALA A 21 15.23 -12.41 -6.39
CA ALA A 21 16.45 -12.11 -5.65
C ALA A 21 16.21 -12.04 -4.13
N LEU A 22 15.08 -11.46 -3.71
CA LEU A 22 14.69 -11.41 -2.31
C LEU A 22 14.41 -12.82 -1.75
N GLU A 23 13.67 -13.64 -2.48
CA GLU A 23 13.39 -15.02 -2.12
C GLU A 23 14.69 -15.85 -1.98
N GLN A 24 15.57 -15.79 -2.99
CA GLN A 24 16.87 -16.47 -2.97
C GLN A 24 17.80 -15.99 -1.84
N SER A 25 17.62 -14.74 -1.40
CA SER A 25 18.34 -14.16 -0.26
C SER A 25 17.72 -14.55 1.10
N GLY A 26 16.69 -15.39 1.11
CA GLY A 26 16.04 -15.90 2.31
C GLY A 26 15.10 -14.91 3.00
N TYR A 27 14.55 -13.95 2.26
CA TYR A 27 13.50 -13.08 2.79
C TYR A 27 12.14 -13.78 2.77
N ALA A 28 11.42 -13.69 3.88
CA ALA A 28 10.01 -14.06 3.98
C ALA A 28 9.14 -12.85 3.61
N PHE A 29 8.19 -13.05 2.71
CA PHE A 29 7.22 -12.02 2.34
C PHE A 29 6.04 -12.04 3.30
N ARG A 30 5.66 -10.88 3.81
CA ARG A 30 4.49 -10.70 4.68
C ARG A 30 3.67 -9.51 4.21
N THR A 31 2.37 -9.56 4.44
CA THR A 31 1.53 -8.37 4.36
C THR A 31 1.86 -7.43 5.52
N PHE A 32 1.43 -6.18 5.44
CA PHE A 32 1.67 -5.23 6.53
C PHE A 32 0.91 -5.64 7.80
N GLU A 33 -0.30 -6.16 7.65
CA GLU A 33 -1.07 -6.74 8.78
C GLU A 33 -0.30 -7.89 9.44
N GLU A 34 0.25 -8.83 8.65
CA GLU A 34 1.05 -9.95 9.17
C GLU A 34 2.35 -9.45 9.85
N PHE A 35 2.99 -8.43 9.28
CA PHE A 35 4.21 -7.84 9.85
C PHE A 35 3.97 -7.23 11.23
N LEU A 36 2.82 -6.56 11.43
CA LEU A 36 2.46 -5.96 12.71
C LEU A 36 1.99 -7.00 13.75
N SER A 37 1.40 -8.09 13.28
CA SER A 37 0.74 -9.08 14.17
C SER A 37 1.67 -10.20 14.62
N VAL A 38 2.72 -10.47 13.86
CA VAL A 38 3.61 -11.61 14.11
C VAL A 38 5.05 -11.12 14.31
N PRO A 39 5.69 -11.45 15.45
CA PRO A 39 7.09 -11.07 15.67
C PRO A 39 7.97 -11.44 14.48
N ALA A 40 8.83 -10.52 14.06
CA ALA A 40 9.75 -10.76 12.96
C ALA A 40 10.84 -11.75 13.41
N GLY A 41 10.80 -12.97 12.89
CA GLY A 41 11.90 -13.93 12.98
C GLY A 41 12.65 -13.94 11.65
N GLY A 42 13.91 -13.49 11.63
CA GLY A 42 14.73 -13.51 10.42
C GLY A 42 14.49 -12.33 9.47
N LYS A 43 14.81 -12.54 8.18
CA LYS A 43 14.68 -11.53 7.12
C LYS A 43 13.24 -11.46 6.63
N VAL A 44 12.60 -10.30 6.79
CA VAL A 44 11.22 -10.06 6.34
C VAL A 44 11.20 -8.90 5.37
N VAL A 45 10.38 -9.01 4.34
CA VAL A 45 10.04 -7.92 3.43
C VAL A 45 8.52 -7.74 3.35
N VAL A 46 8.08 -6.49 3.39
CA VAL A 46 6.70 -6.09 3.14
C VAL A 46 6.66 -5.37 1.81
N LEU A 47 5.87 -5.89 0.88
CA LEU A 47 5.56 -5.21 -0.38
C LEU A 47 4.29 -4.40 -0.17
N ARG A 48 4.39 -3.08 -0.40
CA ARG A 48 3.28 -2.14 -0.31
C ARG A 48 3.02 -1.50 -1.66
N HIS A 49 1.79 -1.57 -2.11
CA HIS A 49 1.34 -1.00 -3.36
C HIS A 49 0.24 0.03 -3.10
N ASP A 50 0.56 1.30 -3.34
CA ASP A 50 -0.37 2.41 -3.23
C ASP A 50 -1.03 2.63 -4.60
N ILE A 51 -2.31 2.31 -4.73
CA ILE A 51 -3.03 2.35 -6.00
C ILE A 51 -3.66 3.72 -6.21
N ASP A 52 -2.91 4.59 -6.87
CA ASP A 52 -3.32 5.95 -7.19
C ASP A 52 -4.06 6.06 -8.52
N LYS A 53 -3.75 5.15 -9.46
CA LYS A 53 -4.28 5.09 -10.82
C LYS A 53 -4.11 3.70 -11.40
N ARG A 54 -4.86 3.38 -12.46
CA ARG A 54 -4.72 2.16 -13.27
C ARG A 54 -4.75 0.88 -12.44
N PRO A 55 -5.87 0.56 -11.79
CA PRO A 55 -6.01 -0.62 -10.96
C PRO A 55 -5.69 -1.94 -11.70
N GLU A 56 -5.81 -1.96 -13.03
CA GLU A 56 -5.45 -3.10 -13.88
C GLU A 56 -3.95 -3.45 -13.77
N ASN A 57 -3.08 -2.45 -13.57
CA ASN A 57 -1.65 -2.70 -13.37
C ASN A 57 -1.39 -3.33 -12.00
N ALA A 58 -2.12 -2.89 -10.97
CA ALA A 58 -2.05 -3.49 -9.64
C ALA A 58 -2.48 -4.97 -9.69
N LEU A 59 -3.55 -5.29 -10.40
CA LEU A 59 -3.97 -6.68 -10.58
C LEU A 59 -2.91 -7.54 -11.27
N ARG A 60 -2.20 -7.00 -12.29
CA ARG A 60 -1.10 -7.71 -12.95
C ARG A 60 0.07 -8.00 -12.00
N MET A 61 0.37 -7.05 -11.10
CA MET A 61 1.40 -7.25 -10.06
C MET A 61 0.93 -8.31 -9.07
N ALA A 62 -0.30 -8.22 -8.58
CA ALA A 62 -0.88 -9.20 -7.66
C ALA A 62 -0.87 -10.63 -8.24
N GLN A 63 -1.20 -10.79 -9.51
CA GLN A 63 -1.12 -12.08 -10.20
C GLN A 63 0.31 -12.63 -10.27
N MET A 64 1.30 -11.77 -10.49
CA MET A 64 2.71 -12.15 -10.54
C MET A 64 3.22 -12.56 -9.17
N GLU A 65 2.88 -11.83 -8.13
CA GLU A 65 3.23 -12.12 -6.74
C GLU A 65 2.61 -13.44 -6.29
N HIS A 66 1.30 -13.60 -6.52
CA HIS A 66 0.58 -14.84 -6.22
C HIS A 66 1.20 -16.05 -6.91
N ALA A 67 1.56 -15.93 -8.20
CA ALA A 67 2.21 -17.01 -8.96
C ALA A 67 3.58 -17.42 -8.38
N SER A 68 4.20 -16.55 -7.58
CA SER A 68 5.44 -16.81 -6.84
C SER A 68 5.18 -17.17 -5.36
N GLY A 69 3.92 -17.38 -4.94
CA GLY A 69 3.57 -17.67 -3.55
C GLY A 69 3.73 -16.47 -2.60
N ILE A 70 3.83 -15.27 -3.15
CA ILE A 70 4.06 -14.03 -2.41
C ILE A 70 2.75 -13.33 -2.11
N LYS A 71 2.60 -12.83 -0.88
CA LYS A 71 1.53 -11.92 -0.48
C LYS A 71 2.08 -10.49 -0.34
N ALA A 72 1.23 -9.51 -0.64
CA ALA A 72 1.54 -8.09 -0.55
C ALA A 72 0.34 -7.31 0.01
N SER A 73 0.55 -6.04 0.34
CA SER A 73 -0.49 -5.13 0.83
C SER A 73 -0.82 -4.09 -0.25
N TYR A 74 -2.09 -4.03 -0.63
CA TYR A 74 -2.64 -3.15 -1.65
C TYR A 74 -3.55 -2.11 -1.02
N TYR A 75 -3.14 -0.84 -1.07
CA TYR A 75 -3.90 0.29 -0.55
C TYR A 75 -4.61 1.01 -1.69
N ILE A 76 -5.94 1.08 -1.61
CA ILE A 76 -6.80 1.53 -2.70
C ILE A 76 -7.48 2.84 -2.31
N ARG A 77 -7.41 3.84 -3.19
CA ARG A 77 -8.20 5.06 -3.04
C ARG A 77 -9.65 4.81 -3.44
N VAL A 78 -10.59 5.25 -2.63
CA VAL A 78 -12.04 5.14 -2.93
C VAL A 78 -12.47 6.37 -3.74
N VAL A 79 -11.94 6.48 -4.96
CA VAL A 79 -12.22 7.60 -5.88
C VAL A 79 -12.45 7.09 -7.31
N LYS A 80 -13.18 7.88 -8.10
CA LYS A 80 -13.41 7.56 -9.52
C LYS A 80 -12.07 7.39 -10.25
N GLY A 81 -11.90 6.26 -10.93
CA GLY A 81 -10.69 5.92 -11.70
C GLY A 81 -9.68 5.01 -10.98
N THR A 82 -9.86 4.79 -9.69
CA THR A 82 -9.13 3.77 -8.91
C THR A 82 -10.07 2.68 -8.38
N TRP A 83 -11.28 3.06 -8.00
CA TRP A 83 -12.28 2.15 -7.49
C TRP A 83 -12.82 1.23 -8.58
N ASN A 84 -12.56 -0.05 -8.45
CA ASN A 84 -13.06 -1.10 -9.33
C ASN A 84 -13.27 -2.37 -8.50
N GLU A 85 -14.54 -2.67 -8.22
CA GLU A 85 -14.92 -3.77 -7.31
C GLU A 85 -14.44 -5.13 -7.83
N GLU A 86 -14.55 -5.40 -9.14
CA GLU A 86 -14.08 -6.65 -9.74
C GLU A 86 -12.56 -6.84 -9.54
N ILE A 87 -11.78 -5.79 -9.72
CA ILE A 87 -10.32 -5.85 -9.51
C ILE A 87 -10.00 -6.05 -8.04
N ILE A 88 -10.73 -5.38 -7.13
CA ILE A 88 -10.56 -5.54 -5.69
C ILE A 88 -10.81 -6.99 -5.28
N GLU A 89 -11.94 -7.57 -5.68
CA GLU A 89 -12.29 -8.96 -5.42
C GLU A 89 -11.22 -9.93 -5.92
N ARG A 90 -10.69 -9.68 -7.11
CA ARG A 90 -9.63 -10.52 -7.70
C ARG A 90 -8.33 -10.42 -6.92
N ILE A 91 -7.92 -9.23 -6.47
CA ILE A 91 -6.71 -9.06 -5.64
C ILE A 91 -6.88 -9.78 -4.30
N VAL A 92 -8.06 -9.69 -3.67
CA VAL A 92 -8.39 -10.41 -2.45
C VAL A 92 -8.37 -11.93 -2.67
N ALA A 93 -8.98 -12.42 -3.76
CA ALA A 93 -9.00 -13.85 -4.10
C ALA A 93 -7.60 -14.43 -4.35
N LEU A 94 -6.63 -13.61 -4.75
CA LEU A 94 -5.21 -13.99 -4.86
C LEU A 94 -4.49 -14.05 -3.49
N GLY A 95 -5.17 -13.72 -2.38
CA GLY A 95 -4.65 -13.84 -1.02
C GLY A 95 -3.83 -12.63 -0.54
N HIS A 96 -3.95 -11.49 -1.20
CA HIS A 96 -3.31 -10.25 -0.79
C HIS A 96 -4.14 -9.50 0.27
N GLU A 97 -3.47 -8.70 1.08
CA GLU A 97 -4.12 -7.71 1.93
C GLU A 97 -4.62 -6.56 1.07
N VAL A 98 -5.88 -6.17 1.27
CA VAL A 98 -6.46 -5.00 0.62
C VAL A 98 -6.95 -4.03 1.67
N SER A 99 -6.59 -2.76 1.55
CA SER A 99 -6.98 -1.76 2.51
C SER A 99 -7.12 -0.35 1.91
N TYR A 100 -7.44 0.62 2.75
CA TYR A 100 -7.78 1.98 2.34
C TYR A 100 -6.54 2.88 2.22
N HIS A 101 -6.36 3.47 1.04
CA HIS A 101 -5.40 4.55 0.79
C HIS A 101 -6.08 5.90 1.03
N TYR A 102 -6.06 6.38 2.28
CA TYR A 102 -6.88 7.49 2.73
C TYR A 102 -6.32 8.88 2.36
N GLU A 103 -7.22 9.80 1.99
CA GLU A 103 -6.91 11.20 1.67
C GLU A 103 -7.99 12.19 2.16
N ASP A 104 -8.70 11.81 3.19
CA ASP A 104 -9.95 12.43 3.63
C ASP A 104 -9.79 13.87 4.06
N LEU A 105 -8.69 14.23 4.73
CA LEU A 105 -8.45 15.61 5.15
C LEU A 105 -8.22 16.53 3.94
N THR A 106 -7.61 16.01 2.88
CA THR A 106 -7.46 16.72 1.59
C THR A 106 -8.83 16.92 0.94
N ILE A 107 -9.64 15.86 0.82
CA ILE A 107 -10.98 15.89 0.20
C ILE A 107 -11.88 16.90 0.91
N THR A 108 -11.85 16.92 2.24
CA THR A 108 -12.69 17.80 3.07
C THR A 108 -12.08 19.17 3.33
N LYS A 109 -10.98 19.50 2.64
CA LYS A 109 -10.27 20.80 2.73
C LYS A 109 -9.95 21.21 4.17
N GLY A 110 -9.47 20.24 4.96
CA GLY A 110 -9.04 20.47 6.33
C GLY A 110 -10.15 20.45 7.38
N ASN A 111 -11.35 20.05 7.02
CA ASN A 111 -12.42 19.83 8.00
C ASN A 111 -12.25 18.45 8.64
N TYR A 112 -11.72 18.41 9.84
CA TYR A 112 -11.39 17.16 10.56
C TYR A 112 -12.60 16.28 10.87
N GLU A 113 -13.71 16.86 11.27
CA GLU A 113 -14.93 16.11 11.59
C GLU A 113 -15.47 15.43 10.33
N LYS A 114 -15.65 16.19 9.25
CA LYS A 114 -16.08 15.64 7.96
C LYS A 114 -15.07 14.63 7.42
N ALA A 115 -13.75 14.85 7.62
CA ALA A 115 -12.72 13.92 7.19
C ALA A 115 -12.81 12.58 7.91
N PHE A 116 -13.05 12.60 9.22
CA PHE A 116 -13.17 11.36 9.98
C PHE A 116 -14.45 10.57 9.63
N GLU A 117 -15.57 11.27 9.44
CA GLU A 117 -16.80 10.60 8.95
C GLU A 117 -16.61 10.01 7.56
N HIS A 118 -15.97 10.74 6.64
CA HIS A 118 -15.66 10.30 5.28
C HIS A 118 -14.72 9.08 5.31
N PHE A 119 -13.69 9.12 6.16
CA PHE A 119 -12.78 8.00 6.38
C PHE A 119 -13.54 6.72 6.82
N LYS A 120 -14.44 6.84 7.78
CA LYS A 120 -15.22 5.68 8.27
C LYS A 120 -16.09 5.08 7.16
N VAL A 121 -16.72 5.92 6.35
CA VAL A 121 -17.53 5.47 5.21
C VAL A 121 -16.66 4.72 4.20
N HIS A 122 -15.54 5.27 3.79
CA HIS A 122 -14.66 4.63 2.80
C HIS A 122 -13.97 3.37 3.34
N LEU A 123 -13.60 3.36 4.61
CA LEU A 123 -13.09 2.15 5.24
C LEU A 123 -14.16 1.04 5.28
N ALA A 124 -15.42 1.39 5.50
CA ALA A 124 -16.53 0.43 5.45
C ALA A 124 -16.74 -0.12 4.03
N GLU A 125 -16.58 0.70 2.97
CA GLU A 125 -16.63 0.23 1.59
C GLU A 125 -15.52 -0.80 1.31
N ILE A 126 -14.28 -0.55 1.71
CA ILE A 126 -13.17 -1.52 1.59
C ILE A 126 -13.49 -2.81 2.36
N ARG A 127 -14.08 -2.69 3.55
CA ARG A 127 -14.42 -3.83 4.41
C ARG A 127 -15.52 -4.74 3.87
N ARG A 128 -16.21 -4.34 2.82
CA ARG A 128 -17.11 -5.23 2.07
C ARG A 128 -16.34 -6.36 1.37
N PHE A 129 -15.07 -6.15 1.04
CA PHE A 129 -14.23 -7.07 0.26
C PHE A 129 -13.17 -7.76 1.12
N TYR A 130 -12.58 -7.05 2.06
CA TYR A 130 -11.49 -7.53 2.90
C TYR A 130 -11.61 -6.95 4.32
N PRO A 131 -11.40 -7.73 5.38
CA PRO A 131 -11.50 -7.26 6.78
C PRO A 131 -10.33 -6.35 7.15
N ALA A 132 -10.19 -5.24 6.46
CA ALA A 132 -9.07 -4.31 6.54
C ALA A 132 -8.79 -3.85 7.98
N LYS A 133 -7.56 -4.07 8.43
CA LYS A 133 -7.04 -3.68 9.76
C LYS A 133 -5.85 -2.72 9.67
N THR A 134 -5.36 -2.43 8.49
CA THR A 134 -4.34 -1.40 8.27
C THR A 134 -4.87 -0.32 7.35
N VAL A 135 -4.23 0.83 7.30
CA VAL A 135 -4.51 1.89 6.33
C VAL A 135 -3.19 2.56 5.93
N CYS A 136 -3.16 3.25 4.81
CA CYS A 136 -1.99 4.00 4.38
C CYS A 136 -2.40 5.37 3.84
N MET A 137 -1.69 6.41 4.23
CA MET A 137 -1.95 7.78 3.81
C MET A 137 -1.57 8.01 2.34
N HIS A 138 -2.48 8.62 1.56
CA HIS A 138 -2.16 9.17 0.25
C HIS A 138 -1.50 10.55 0.39
N GLY A 139 -0.33 10.72 -0.23
CA GLY A 139 0.50 11.90 -0.07
C GLY A 139 -0.10 13.19 -0.60
N SER A 140 -1.04 13.12 -1.55
CA SER A 140 -1.73 14.28 -2.15
C SER A 140 -0.79 15.47 -2.43
N PRO A 141 0.24 15.36 -3.29
CA PRO A 141 1.36 16.29 -3.37
C PRO A 141 0.98 17.73 -3.79
N LEU A 142 -0.22 17.92 -4.34
CA LEU A 142 -0.76 19.23 -4.71
C LEU A 142 -1.68 19.81 -3.62
N SER A 143 -1.90 19.09 -2.53
CA SER A 143 -2.70 19.54 -1.40
C SER A 143 -1.81 20.25 -0.37
N ARG A 144 -2.36 21.29 0.25
CA ARG A 144 -1.77 21.90 1.45
C ARG A 144 -2.07 21.10 2.74
N TRP A 145 -2.92 20.09 2.65
CA TRP A 145 -3.37 19.30 3.78
C TRP A 145 -2.59 17.99 3.82
N ASP A 146 -1.93 17.74 4.95
CA ASP A 146 -1.30 16.47 5.26
C ASP A 146 -2.37 15.54 5.87
N ASN A 147 -2.70 14.47 5.17
CA ASN A 147 -3.75 13.55 5.60
C ASN A 147 -3.43 12.85 6.93
N ARG A 148 -2.15 12.69 7.29
CA ARG A 148 -1.71 12.13 8.59
C ARG A 148 -2.22 12.95 9.78
N LYS A 149 -2.43 14.27 9.58
CA LYS A 149 -2.92 15.15 10.64
C LYS A 149 -4.33 14.83 11.10
N LEU A 150 -5.08 14.03 10.35
CA LEU A 150 -6.37 13.52 10.82
C LEU A 150 -6.23 12.85 12.20
N TRP A 151 -5.14 12.16 12.39
CA TRP A 151 -4.83 11.40 13.61
C TRP A 151 -4.29 12.24 14.78
N GLU A 152 -4.13 13.52 14.60
CA GLU A 152 -3.89 14.47 15.71
C GLU A 152 -5.17 14.70 16.53
N LYS A 153 -6.36 14.51 15.93
CA LYS A 153 -7.66 14.70 16.57
C LYS A 153 -8.41 13.40 16.84
N TYR A 154 -8.16 12.37 16.05
CA TYR A 154 -8.86 11.10 16.12
C TYR A 154 -7.88 9.95 16.26
N ASN A 155 -8.34 8.85 16.81
CA ASN A 155 -7.52 7.64 16.93
C ASN A 155 -8.02 6.59 15.93
N TYR A 156 -7.20 6.26 14.92
CA TYR A 156 -7.56 5.22 13.94
C TYR A 156 -7.79 3.84 14.58
N ARG A 157 -7.22 3.59 15.76
CA ARG A 157 -7.43 2.33 16.51
C ARG A 157 -8.89 2.15 16.94
N GLU A 158 -9.63 3.25 17.16
CA GLU A 158 -11.06 3.21 17.44
C GLU A 158 -11.89 2.75 16.24
N ALA A 159 -11.34 2.88 15.03
CA ALA A 159 -11.91 2.31 13.82
C ALA A 159 -11.48 0.85 13.56
N GLY A 160 -10.80 0.22 14.52
CA GLY A 160 -10.30 -1.16 14.40
C GLY A 160 -9.07 -1.29 13.51
N ILE A 161 -8.31 -0.21 13.32
CA ILE A 161 -7.05 -0.21 12.57
C ILE A 161 -5.89 -0.47 13.55
N ILE A 162 -5.07 -1.46 13.25
CA ILE A 162 -3.91 -1.84 14.06
C ILE A 162 -2.61 -1.17 13.60
N GLY A 163 -2.59 -0.62 12.38
CA GLY A 163 -1.40 0.06 11.87
C GLY A 163 -1.59 0.93 10.66
N GLU A 164 -0.73 1.93 10.63
CA GLU A 164 -0.52 2.89 9.55
C GLU A 164 1.00 3.04 9.33
N PRO A 165 1.54 2.84 8.12
CA PRO A 165 3.00 2.75 7.92
C PRO A 165 3.81 3.94 8.43
N TYR A 166 3.26 5.15 8.39
CA TYR A 166 3.97 6.35 8.84
C TYR A 166 4.05 6.49 10.37
N PHE A 167 3.23 5.75 11.12
CA PHE A 167 3.17 5.83 12.59
C PHE A 167 3.62 4.54 13.27
N ASP A 168 3.40 3.40 12.63
CA ASP A 168 3.60 2.09 13.27
C ASP A 168 4.84 1.33 12.74
N VAL A 169 5.66 1.95 11.87
CA VAL A 169 6.94 1.39 11.42
C VAL A 169 8.10 2.22 11.98
N ASP A 170 9.01 1.55 12.67
CA ASP A 170 10.26 2.13 13.11
C ASP A 170 11.30 2.12 11.97
N TYR A 171 11.34 3.20 11.20
CA TYR A 171 12.27 3.35 10.07
C TYR A 171 13.75 3.46 10.47
N THR A 172 14.07 3.47 11.75
CA THR A 172 15.46 3.31 12.21
C THR A 172 15.92 1.85 12.15
N LYS A 173 14.96 0.90 12.11
CA LYS A 173 15.19 -0.55 12.08
C LYS A 173 14.77 -1.22 10.77
N VAL A 174 14.01 -0.51 9.94
CA VAL A 174 13.49 -1.03 8.67
C VAL A 174 14.06 -0.21 7.52
N LEU A 175 14.70 -0.88 6.57
CA LEU A 175 15.09 -0.23 5.31
C LEU A 175 13.83 0.04 4.48
N TYR A 176 13.61 1.29 4.13
CA TYR A 176 12.52 1.70 3.26
C TYR A 176 13.05 2.07 1.88
N ILE A 177 12.50 1.43 0.85
CA ILE A 177 12.81 1.71 -0.55
C ILE A 177 11.51 2.06 -1.27
N THR A 178 11.53 3.08 -2.09
CA THR A 178 10.37 3.54 -2.87
C THR A 178 10.76 3.78 -4.32
N ASP A 179 9.79 3.61 -5.23
CA ASP A 179 9.90 3.87 -6.67
C ASP A 179 9.19 5.16 -7.09
N THR A 180 8.90 6.04 -6.14
CA THR A 180 8.21 7.31 -6.38
C THR A 180 8.89 8.11 -7.49
N GLY A 181 8.12 8.48 -8.52
CA GLY A 181 8.64 9.22 -9.66
C GLY A 181 9.50 8.39 -10.61
N ARG A 182 9.46 7.06 -10.54
CA ARG A 182 10.32 6.12 -11.27
C ARG A 182 11.80 6.37 -10.99
N ALA A 183 12.12 6.66 -9.76
CA ALA A 183 13.48 6.80 -9.27
C ALA A 183 13.63 6.04 -7.95
N TRP A 184 14.76 5.35 -7.77
CA TRP A 184 15.08 4.73 -6.49
C TRP A 184 15.52 5.83 -5.52
N ASN A 185 14.70 6.07 -4.50
CA ASN A 185 15.07 6.99 -3.43
C ASN A 185 15.89 6.24 -2.38
N LYS A 186 17.00 6.85 -2.01
CA LYS A 186 17.92 6.36 -0.98
C LYS A 186 17.58 6.99 0.36
#